data_33049d9eb5c56c2f1187188ea3765870
#
_entry.id   33049d9eb5c56c2f1187188ea3765870
#
_cell.length_a   1.000
_cell.length_b   1.000
_cell.length_c   1.000
_cell.angle_alpha   90.00
_cell.angle_beta   90.00
_cell.angle_gamma   90.00
#
_symmetry.space_group_name_H-M   'P 1'
#
loop_
_entity.id
_entity.type
_entity.pdbx_description
1 polymer ?
#
loop_
_entity_poly.entity_id
_entity_poly.type
_entity_poly.pdbx_seq_one_letter_code
_entity_poly.pdbx_strand_id
1 'polypeptide(L)'
;VFKYKTYQSSPDVLDRKASWREELTCDVAIIGGGGAGMSLLWSLAETGYMEQHKVVLIEPEPKDSHDRTWCFWAREDDPWIERLRPCISHEWTEAKAEGRLDELKPYSYFQVRSADFYALVKNRLSNISNFHWIQEAVKEPLDIKSGQISLKQIDVRAQKIFDSRVQISGPSAPQVELWQSFLGWRIQTDQAHFSPHQMELMNFDVDQKGETQFLYFLPTAKDEMLIELTRFGREKIDRDWAAEHLRDHLEKAVGSYDILEEETGAIPMSQSLDNPERHHPEQARHIPIGTAAGAVKPTTGYAFYQMLEHGAELAQAIKSDSLLPTVYRPSRYRFYDRLLLDILKEEPEQGRPIFKQLFRRVKTPAVFRFLGENMRLKEEVPLLLSLPIRPFLRALDRQYAGGCVQSFLSVLNIKNGKKNFVIWLAFLLLGLQLISPQATQWLALPLLVGGLVFPGIPHGAVDHVLDGAAPTATRQWIRFIGMYIGIMFAIVALWWVSPMAGLLFFLAYSAWHFGETDLKHWQAYAPGRVWVYGLSILGFILFSHPVE
;
A
#
# COMPACT_ATOMS: atom_id res chain seq x y z
N VAL A 1 -32.23 26.98 -8.19
CA VAL A 1 -31.68 28.03 -7.32
C VAL A 1 -31.62 27.40 -5.93
N PHE A 2 -30.46 26.96 -5.54
CA PHE A 2 -30.26 26.33 -4.25
C PHE A 2 -30.31 27.37 -3.12
N LYS A 3 -31.21 27.20 -2.16
CA LYS A 3 -31.36 28.09 -1.01
C LYS A 3 -30.52 27.54 0.17
N TYR A 4 -29.21 27.63 0.09
CA TYR A 4 -28.40 27.60 1.33
C TYR A 4 -28.08 29.04 1.74
N LYS A 5 -27.85 29.30 3.04
CA LYS A 5 -27.14 30.51 3.43
C LYS A 5 -25.69 30.38 2.99
N THR A 6 -25.38 30.87 1.81
CA THR A 6 -24.01 31.04 1.32
C THR A 6 -23.50 32.39 1.84
N TYR A 7 -22.45 32.35 2.63
CA TYR A 7 -21.69 33.54 2.97
C TYR A 7 -20.68 33.79 1.84
N GLN A 8 -21.02 34.69 0.90
CA GLN A 8 -20.07 35.16 -0.11
C GLN A 8 -19.38 36.40 0.40
N SER A 9 -18.05 36.46 0.29
CA SER A 9 -17.28 37.67 0.55
C SER A 9 -17.61 38.76 -0.49
N SER A 10 -18.25 39.83 -0.07
CA SER A 10 -18.39 41.04 -0.90
C SER A 10 -17.02 41.69 -1.12
N PRO A 11 -16.70 42.21 -2.33
CA PRO A 11 -15.41 42.82 -2.63
C PRO A 11 -15.11 44.16 -1.97
N ASP A 12 -16.10 44.83 -1.42
CA ASP A 12 -15.96 46.21 -0.91
C ASP A 12 -16.28 46.31 0.57
N VAL A 13 -15.25 46.32 1.43
CA VAL A 13 -15.13 47.22 2.59
C VAL A 13 -13.70 47.14 3.08
N LEU A 14 -12.84 47.98 2.52
CA LEU A 14 -11.61 48.44 3.19
C LEU A 14 -11.98 49.57 4.17
N ASP A 15 -11.50 49.42 5.38
CA ASP A 15 -11.50 50.41 6.46
C ASP A 15 -12.71 50.44 7.41
N ARG A 16 -12.63 49.62 8.46
CA ARG A 16 -13.08 50.05 9.81
C ARG A 16 -12.40 49.21 10.89
N LYS A 17 -11.81 49.90 11.88
CA LYS A 17 -11.19 49.39 13.10
C LYS A 17 -12.15 48.45 13.85
N ALA A 18 -11.59 47.37 14.45
CA ALA A 18 -12.20 46.44 15.39
C ALA A 18 -13.62 45.99 14.97
N SER A 19 -13.72 45.23 13.88
CA SER A 19 -14.96 44.61 13.49
C SER A 19 -15.18 43.39 14.36
N TRP A 20 -16.32 43.34 15.04
CA TRP A 20 -16.88 42.13 15.63
C TRP A 20 -16.98 41.08 14.50
N ARG A 21 -16.15 40.03 14.62
CA ARG A 21 -16.30 38.88 13.71
C ARG A 21 -17.56 38.15 14.10
N GLU A 22 -18.37 37.78 13.14
CA GLU A 22 -19.50 36.90 13.40
C GLU A 22 -18.98 35.56 13.92
N GLU A 23 -19.53 35.02 15.00
CA GLU A 23 -19.17 33.71 15.54
C GLU A 23 -20.27 32.71 15.20
N LEU A 24 -19.89 31.63 14.48
CA LEU A 24 -20.77 30.51 14.15
C LEU A 24 -20.37 29.29 14.95
N THR A 25 -21.21 28.87 15.88
CA THR A 25 -21.02 27.60 16.60
C THR A 25 -21.69 26.45 15.87
N CYS A 26 -21.01 25.29 15.81
CA CYS A 26 -21.52 24.07 15.19
C CYS A 26 -21.04 22.80 15.91
N ASP A 27 -21.73 21.69 15.69
CA ASP A 27 -21.35 20.39 16.22
C ASP A 27 -20.20 19.81 15.39
N VAL A 28 -20.29 19.92 14.06
CA VAL A 28 -19.31 19.38 13.11
C VAL A 28 -18.92 20.46 12.10
N ALA A 29 -17.62 20.68 11.94
CA ALA A 29 -17.05 21.43 10.82
C ALA A 29 -16.26 20.49 9.90
N ILE A 30 -16.44 20.63 8.59
CA ILE A 30 -15.72 19.86 7.57
C ILE A 30 -14.92 20.84 6.72
N ILE A 31 -13.61 20.63 6.64
CA ILE A 31 -12.71 21.45 5.82
C ILE A 31 -12.37 20.68 4.56
N GLY A 32 -12.76 21.26 3.42
CA GLY A 32 -12.62 20.68 2.08
C GLY A 32 -13.83 19.88 1.61
N GLY A 33 -14.39 20.32 0.48
CA GLY A 33 -15.56 19.75 -0.20
C GLY A 33 -15.20 18.79 -1.35
N GLY A 34 -14.06 18.10 -1.26
CA GLY A 34 -13.67 17.04 -2.20
C GLY A 34 -14.35 15.70 -1.90
N GLY A 35 -13.86 14.61 -2.50
CA GLY A 35 -14.43 13.27 -2.35
C GLY A 35 -14.70 12.87 -0.89
N ALA A 36 -13.73 13.07 0.03
CA ALA A 36 -13.88 12.69 1.42
C ALA A 36 -14.88 13.57 2.20
N GLY A 37 -14.81 14.90 2.04
CA GLY A 37 -15.73 15.81 2.72
C GLY A 37 -17.18 15.62 2.27
N MET A 38 -17.39 15.46 0.96
CA MET A 38 -18.72 15.20 0.41
C MET A 38 -19.25 13.81 0.79
N SER A 39 -18.41 12.78 0.87
CA SER A 39 -18.80 11.46 1.34
C SER A 39 -19.28 11.48 2.80
N LEU A 40 -18.57 12.21 3.67
CA LEU A 40 -18.97 12.39 5.06
C LEU A 40 -20.28 13.16 5.17
N LEU A 41 -20.43 14.27 4.42
CA LEU A 41 -21.66 15.06 4.38
C LEU A 41 -22.86 14.24 3.92
N TRP A 42 -22.71 13.47 2.84
CA TRP A 42 -23.76 12.58 2.37
C TRP A 42 -24.20 11.60 3.45
N SER A 43 -23.23 10.94 4.09
CA SER A 43 -23.52 9.95 5.12
C SER A 43 -24.13 10.56 6.39
N LEU A 44 -23.70 11.76 6.81
CA LEU A 44 -24.32 12.50 7.92
C LEU A 44 -25.79 12.87 7.60
N ALA A 45 -26.09 13.27 6.38
CA ALA A 45 -27.45 13.56 5.95
C ALA A 45 -28.33 12.28 5.98
N GLU A 46 -27.79 11.14 5.50
CA GLU A 46 -28.54 9.87 5.47
C GLU A 46 -28.79 9.29 6.86
N THR A 47 -27.86 9.48 7.80
CA THR A 47 -28.07 9.04 9.19
C THR A 47 -29.14 9.87 9.92
N GLY A 48 -29.59 11.02 9.37
CA GLY A 48 -30.47 11.97 10.01
C GLY A 48 -29.79 12.81 11.10
N TYR A 49 -28.47 12.72 11.27
CA TYR A 49 -27.73 13.49 12.26
C TYR A 49 -27.94 15.00 12.11
N MET A 50 -27.98 15.48 10.87
CA MET A 50 -28.12 16.90 10.54
C MET A 50 -29.52 17.48 10.81
N GLU A 51 -30.50 16.67 11.19
CA GLU A 51 -31.83 17.16 11.58
C GLU A 51 -31.79 17.93 12.91
N GLN A 52 -30.89 17.52 13.83
CA GLN A 52 -30.77 18.07 15.17
C GLN A 52 -29.42 18.77 15.42
N HIS A 53 -28.42 18.55 14.58
CA HIS A 53 -27.06 19.02 14.76
C HIS A 53 -26.62 19.91 13.60
N LYS A 54 -25.92 21.00 13.96
CA LYS A 54 -25.42 21.95 12.96
C LYS A 54 -24.10 21.48 12.36
N VAL A 55 -24.07 21.37 11.02
CA VAL A 55 -22.91 20.96 10.25
C VAL A 55 -22.47 22.10 9.32
N VAL A 56 -21.18 22.43 9.33
CA VAL A 56 -20.58 23.47 8.52
C VAL A 56 -19.58 22.86 7.57
N LEU A 57 -19.73 23.12 6.26
CA LEU A 57 -18.71 22.86 5.24
C LEU A 57 -17.93 24.15 4.98
N ILE A 58 -16.62 24.09 4.99
CA ILE A 58 -15.72 25.19 4.61
C ILE A 58 -14.95 24.74 3.37
N GLU A 59 -15.33 25.27 2.21
CA GLU A 59 -14.76 24.94 0.91
C GLU A 59 -14.85 26.17 0.01
N PRO A 60 -13.72 26.67 -0.52
CA PRO A 60 -13.72 27.90 -1.32
C PRO A 60 -14.44 27.78 -2.65
N GLU A 61 -14.43 26.59 -3.26
CA GLU A 61 -15.02 26.39 -4.58
C GLU A 61 -16.49 25.96 -4.48
N PRO A 62 -17.35 26.46 -5.37
CA PRO A 62 -18.78 26.10 -5.35
C PRO A 62 -19.05 24.64 -5.73
N LYS A 63 -18.06 23.91 -6.26
CA LYS A 63 -18.18 22.51 -6.70
C LYS A 63 -19.28 22.29 -7.74
N ASP A 64 -19.38 23.21 -8.69
CA ASP A 64 -20.33 23.16 -9.80
C ASP A 64 -19.69 22.67 -11.09
N SER A 65 -18.36 22.58 -11.11
CA SER A 65 -17.56 22.10 -12.24
C SER A 65 -16.92 20.75 -11.96
N HIS A 66 -16.58 20.06 -13.03
CA HIS A 66 -15.80 18.84 -13.00
C HIS A 66 -14.33 19.18 -12.69
N ASP A 67 -13.80 18.63 -11.61
CA ASP A 67 -12.41 18.83 -11.17
C ASP A 67 -11.64 17.52 -10.98
N ARG A 68 -12.34 16.37 -10.99
CA ARG A 68 -11.78 15.03 -10.80
C ARG A 68 -12.60 13.96 -11.48
N THR A 69 -11.92 12.98 -12.07
CA THR A 69 -12.52 11.71 -12.47
C THR A 69 -12.11 10.63 -11.46
N TRP A 70 -13.07 9.96 -10.86
CA TRP A 70 -12.82 8.83 -9.98
C TRP A 70 -13.18 7.53 -10.68
N CYS A 71 -12.19 6.67 -10.84
CA CYS A 71 -12.39 5.31 -11.31
C CYS A 71 -12.09 4.33 -10.17
N PHE A 72 -12.93 3.30 -10.04
CA PHE A 72 -12.79 2.28 -9.01
C PHE A 72 -13.48 0.98 -9.44
N TRP A 73 -13.11 -0.12 -8.82
CA TRP A 73 -13.81 -1.40 -8.99
C TRP A 73 -14.65 -1.68 -7.76
N ALA A 74 -15.80 -2.28 -7.98
CA ALA A 74 -16.65 -2.82 -6.93
C ALA A 74 -17.37 -4.05 -7.47
N ARG A 75 -17.93 -4.85 -6.57
CA ARG A 75 -18.83 -5.94 -6.98
C ARG A 75 -20.12 -5.35 -7.52
N GLU A 76 -20.74 -6.02 -8.50
CA GLU A 76 -22.01 -5.58 -9.07
C GLU A 76 -23.16 -5.53 -8.03
N ASP A 77 -23.08 -6.41 -7.00
CA ASP A 77 -24.04 -6.50 -5.89
C ASP A 77 -23.69 -5.62 -4.67
N ASP A 78 -22.72 -4.72 -4.81
CA ASP A 78 -22.29 -3.83 -3.74
C ASP A 78 -23.35 -2.73 -3.48
N PRO A 79 -23.78 -2.52 -2.23
CA PRO A 79 -24.80 -1.51 -1.90
C PRO A 79 -24.41 -0.07 -2.29
N TRP A 80 -23.11 0.25 -2.35
CA TRP A 80 -22.67 1.56 -2.81
C TRP A 80 -22.94 1.78 -4.30
N ILE A 81 -22.93 0.75 -5.12
CA ILE A 81 -23.17 0.89 -6.56
C ILE A 81 -24.62 1.33 -6.82
N GLU A 82 -25.61 0.75 -6.12
CA GLU A 82 -27.00 1.21 -6.23
C GLU A 82 -27.14 2.68 -5.85
N ARG A 83 -26.50 3.10 -4.76
CA ARG A 83 -26.53 4.48 -4.26
C ARG A 83 -25.83 5.47 -5.17
N LEU A 84 -24.73 5.06 -5.80
CA LEU A 84 -23.94 5.87 -6.75
C LEU A 84 -24.51 5.85 -8.18
N ARG A 85 -25.46 4.97 -8.50
CA ARG A 85 -25.98 4.81 -9.86
C ARG A 85 -26.34 6.14 -10.56
N PRO A 86 -26.92 7.15 -9.87
CA PRO A 86 -27.23 8.44 -10.48
C PRO A 86 -26.00 9.27 -10.91
N CYS A 87 -24.80 8.98 -10.40
CA CYS A 87 -23.58 9.71 -10.72
C CYS A 87 -22.50 8.84 -11.39
N ILE A 88 -22.76 7.53 -11.59
CA ILE A 88 -21.90 6.67 -12.41
C ILE A 88 -22.05 7.09 -13.86
N SER A 89 -20.96 7.60 -14.44
CA SER A 89 -20.92 8.05 -15.83
C SER A 89 -20.62 6.90 -16.80
N HIS A 90 -19.89 5.87 -16.35
CA HIS A 90 -19.58 4.71 -17.17
C HIS A 90 -19.27 3.45 -16.34
N GLU A 91 -19.45 2.27 -16.97
CA GLU A 91 -19.19 0.97 -16.39
C GLU A 91 -18.51 0.06 -17.42
N TRP A 92 -17.33 -0.48 -17.08
CA TRP A 92 -16.62 -1.48 -17.88
C TRP A 92 -16.73 -2.86 -17.24
N THR A 93 -17.04 -3.85 -18.05
CA THR A 93 -17.22 -5.26 -17.64
C THR A 93 -16.08 -6.16 -18.09
N GLU A 94 -15.19 -5.63 -18.94
CA GLU A 94 -14.02 -6.32 -19.47
C GLU A 94 -12.77 -5.45 -19.31
N ALA A 95 -11.63 -6.10 -19.00
CA ALA A 95 -10.34 -5.43 -18.95
C ALA A 95 -9.31 -6.16 -19.80
N LYS A 96 -8.64 -5.39 -20.65
CA LYS A 96 -7.45 -5.84 -21.36
C LYS A 96 -6.21 -5.46 -20.54
N ALA A 97 -5.33 -6.43 -20.30
CA ALA A 97 -4.05 -6.21 -19.65
C ALA A 97 -3.00 -7.19 -20.23
N GLU A 98 -1.84 -6.67 -20.61
CA GLU A 98 -0.74 -7.46 -21.23
C GLU A 98 -1.22 -8.37 -22.39
N GLY A 99 -2.07 -7.84 -23.26
CA GLY A 99 -2.63 -8.54 -24.42
C GLY A 99 -3.71 -9.59 -24.11
N ARG A 100 -4.06 -9.79 -22.82
CA ARG A 100 -5.13 -10.70 -22.40
C ARG A 100 -6.39 -9.89 -22.08
N LEU A 101 -7.53 -10.38 -22.57
CA LEU A 101 -8.84 -9.86 -22.22
C LEU A 101 -9.43 -10.72 -21.10
N ASP A 102 -9.80 -10.11 -19.99
CA ASP A 102 -10.46 -10.75 -18.86
C ASP A 102 -11.87 -10.18 -18.68
N GLU A 103 -12.89 -11.04 -18.51
CA GLU A 103 -14.17 -10.65 -17.94
C GLU A 103 -13.95 -10.29 -16.48
N LEU A 104 -14.52 -9.17 -16.02
CA LEU A 104 -14.29 -8.64 -14.67
C LEU A 104 -15.14 -9.28 -13.58
N LYS A 105 -16.20 -10.03 -13.92
CA LYS A 105 -17.09 -10.64 -12.92
C LYS A 105 -16.35 -11.35 -11.79
N PRO A 106 -16.84 -11.18 -10.54
CA PRO A 106 -18.06 -10.51 -10.08
C PRO A 106 -17.92 -8.99 -9.88
N TYR A 107 -16.87 -8.37 -10.41
CA TYR A 107 -16.61 -6.94 -10.37
C TYR A 107 -17.01 -6.28 -11.68
N SER A 108 -17.26 -4.97 -11.60
CA SER A 108 -17.18 -4.03 -12.71
C SER A 108 -16.21 -2.90 -12.33
N TYR A 109 -15.72 -2.19 -13.33
CA TYR A 109 -14.91 -0.99 -13.14
C TYR A 109 -15.77 0.21 -13.48
N PHE A 110 -15.89 1.15 -12.55
CA PHE A 110 -16.85 2.26 -12.63
C PHE A 110 -16.11 3.58 -12.76
N GLN A 111 -16.74 4.52 -13.46
CA GLN A 111 -16.33 5.91 -13.54
C GLN A 111 -17.38 6.80 -12.91
N VAL A 112 -16.94 7.72 -12.07
CA VAL A 112 -17.75 8.81 -11.50
C VAL A 112 -17.06 10.13 -11.79
N ARG A 113 -17.79 11.05 -12.40
CA ARG A 113 -17.35 12.44 -12.57
C ARG A 113 -17.65 13.22 -11.29
N SER A 114 -16.69 14.01 -10.83
CA SER A 114 -16.83 14.74 -9.56
C SER A 114 -18.04 15.69 -9.55
N ALA A 115 -18.31 16.36 -10.65
CA ALA A 115 -19.47 17.26 -10.76
C ALA A 115 -20.80 16.53 -10.49
N ASP A 116 -20.96 15.30 -11.01
CA ASP A 116 -22.17 14.50 -10.85
C ASP A 116 -22.32 14.04 -9.38
N PHE A 117 -21.23 13.61 -8.77
CA PHE A 117 -21.22 13.25 -7.36
C PHE A 117 -21.49 14.47 -6.46
N TYR A 118 -20.88 15.61 -6.74
CA TYR A 118 -21.14 16.84 -6.00
C TYR A 118 -22.60 17.28 -6.14
N ALA A 119 -23.19 17.18 -7.32
CA ALA A 119 -24.60 17.48 -7.55
C ALA A 119 -25.51 16.53 -6.76
N LEU A 120 -25.20 15.22 -6.73
CA LEU A 120 -25.93 14.23 -5.95
C LEU A 120 -25.95 14.59 -4.46
N VAL A 121 -24.79 14.92 -3.89
CA VAL A 121 -24.67 15.29 -2.47
C VAL A 121 -25.37 16.62 -2.19
N LYS A 122 -25.19 17.65 -3.02
CA LYS A 122 -25.85 18.94 -2.89
C LYS A 122 -27.37 18.83 -2.90
N ASN A 123 -27.92 18.01 -3.80
CA ASN A 123 -29.35 17.75 -3.87
C ASN A 123 -29.88 17.15 -2.56
N ARG A 124 -29.10 16.25 -1.94
CA ARG A 124 -29.44 15.65 -0.64
C ARG A 124 -29.44 16.68 0.47
N LEU A 125 -28.52 17.64 0.44
CA LEU A 125 -28.35 18.68 1.46
C LEU A 125 -29.33 19.85 1.30
N SER A 126 -29.98 20.00 0.15
CA SER A 126 -30.76 21.21 -0.22
C SER A 126 -31.91 21.56 0.73
N ASN A 127 -32.46 20.56 1.42
CA ASN A 127 -33.60 20.74 2.34
C ASN A 127 -33.17 20.68 3.83
N ILE A 128 -31.87 20.63 4.12
CA ILE A 128 -31.38 20.52 5.49
C ILE A 128 -31.07 21.91 6.05
N SER A 129 -31.88 22.38 6.99
CA SER A 129 -31.77 23.73 7.56
C SER A 129 -30.52 23.93 8.43
N ASN A 130 -30.00 22.86 9.04
CA ASN A 130 -28.83 22.88 9.91
C ASN A 130 -27.49 22.73 9.15
N PHE A 131 -27.53 22.75 7.82
CA PHE A 131 -26.35 22.75 6.97
C PHE A 131 -25.96 24.16 6.55
N HIS A 132 -24.68 24.50 6.71
CA HIS A 132 -24.13 25.77 6.28
C HIS A 132 -22.89 25.52 5.43
N TRP A 133 -22.77 26.22 4.31
CA TRP A 133 -21.60 26.19 3.44
C TRP A 133 -20.91 27.56 3.45
N ILE A 134 -19.65 27.60 3.86
CA ILE A 134 -18.82 28.81 3.84
C ILE A 134 -17.82 28.67 2.69
N GLN A 135 -17.98 29.54 1.68
CA GLN A 135 -17.11 29.55 0.50
C GLN A 135 -15.85 30.37 0.77
N GLU A 136 -14.97 29.82 1.58
CA GLU A 136 -13.70 30.45 1.93
C GLU A 136 -12.61 29.39 2.15
N ALA A 137 -11.36 29.75 1.79
CA ALA A 137 -10.19 28.91 2.07
C ALA A 137 -9.71 29.08 3.51
N VAL A 138 -9.54 27.96 4.20
CA VAL A 138 -8.92 27.95 5.53
C VAL A 138 -7.43 28.18 5.40
N LYS A 139 -6.91 29.25 6.01
CA LYS A 139 -5.48 29.54 6.08
C LYS A 139 -4.87 28.82 7.28
N GLU A 140 -3.68 28.34 7.14
CA GLU A 140 -2.92 27.74 8.24
C GLU A 140 -2.16 28.82 9.04
N PRO A 141 -1.84 28.51 10.32
CA PRO A 141 -2.17 27.33 11.11
C PRO A 141 -3.56 27.39 11.75
N LEU A 142 -4.19 26.19 11.92
CA LEU A 142 -5.42 26.08 12.71
C LEU A 142 -5.09 26.09 14.22
N ASP A 143 -5.86 26.79 15.03
CA ASP A 143 -5.82 26.59 16.47
C ASP A 143 -6.63 25.35 16.87
N ILE A 144 -5.97 24.21 16.78
CA ILE A 144 -6.55 22.88 17.03
C ILE A 144 -7.08 22.75 18.47
N LYS A 145 -6.47 23.46 19.44
CA LYS A 145 -6.83 23.32 20.86
C LYS A 145 -8.14 24.01 21.19
N SER A 146 -8.41 25.15 20.60
CA SER A 146 -9.65 25.90 20.85
C SER A 146 -10.87 25.35 20.10
N GLY A 147 -10.67 24.56 19.04
CA GLY A 147 -11.73 24.15 18.11
C GLY A 147 -12.23 25.32 17.24
N GLN A 148 -11.46 26.40 17.15
CA GLN A 148 -11.80 27.60 16.40
C GLN A 148 -11.09 27.62 15.04
N ILE A 149 -11.86 27.91 14.00
CA ILE A 149 -11.39 28.12 12.63
C ILE A 149 -11.63 29.58 12.29
N SER A 150 -10.56 30.36 12.19
CA SER A 150 -10.66 31.77 11.88
C SER A 150 -10.64 32.00 10.37
N LEU A 151 -11.73 32.56 9.86
CA LEU A 151 -11.91 32.96 8.46
C LEU A 151 -11.87 34.49 8.36
N LYS A 152 -11.97 35.06 7.16
CA LYS A 152 -11.84 36.52 6.99
C LYS A 152 -12.94 37.29 7.71
N GLN A 153 -14.19 36.84 7.63
CA GLN A 153 -15.36 37.54 8.14
C GLN A 153 -16.04 36.84 9.32
N ILE A 154 -15.81 35.54 9.47
CA ILE A 154 -16.52 34.71 10.45
C ILE A 154 -15.51 33.80 11.17
N ASP A 155 -15.69 33.60 12.47
CA ASP A 155 -15.01 32.58 13.23
C ASP A 155 -15.96 31.40 13.45
N VAL A 156 -15.52 30.20 13.06
CA VAL A 156 -16.29 28.95 13.24
C VAL A 156 -15.74 28.23 14.45
N ARG A 157 -16.60 27.95 15.43
CA ARG A 157 -16.29 27.14 16.60
C ARG A 157 -17.01 25.79 16.51
N ALA A 158 -16.26 24.71 16.37
CA ALA A 158 -16.79 23.37 16.22
C ALA A 158 -16.43 22.45 17.39
N GLN A 159 -17.33 21.53 17.72
CA GLN A 159 -17.05 20.45 18.67
C GLN A 159 -16.07 19.44 18.05
N LYS A 160 -16.28 19.08 16.79
CA LYS A 160 -15.41 18.20 15.99
C LYS A 160 -15.09 18.85 14.62
N ILE A 161 -13.85 18.79 14.20
CA ILE A 161 -13.36 19.32 12.91
C ILE A 161 -12.81 18.16 12.10
N PHE A 162 -13.41 17.90 10.93
CA PHE A 162 -12.94 16.92 9.97
C PHE A 162 -12.20 17.64 8.83
N ASP A 163 -10.91 17.33 8.65
CA ASP A 163 -10.06 18.05 7.71
C ASP A 163 -9.54 17.11 6.60
N SER A 164 -9.94 17.38 5.37
CA SER A 164 -9.52 16.60 4.19
C SER A 164 -8.24 17.12 3.53
N ARG A 165 -7.69 18.23 4.01
CA ARG A 165 -6.50 18.85 3.41
C ARG A 165 -5.25 18.05 3.78
N VAL A 166 -4.46 17.71 2.78
CA VAL A 166 -3.14 17.10 2.97
C VAL A 166 -2.12 18.19 3.21
N GLN A 167 -1.56 18.24 4.41
CA GLN A 167 -0.43 19.13 4.71
C GLN A 167 0.85 18.51 4.13
N ILE A 168 1.28 19.00 2.97
CA ILE A 168 2.48 18.48 2.27
C ILE A 168 3.76 19.20 2.76
N SER A 169 3.65 20.30 3.51
CA SER A 169 4.76 21.11 4.00
C SER A 169 4.65 21.38 5.49
N GLY A 170 5.78 21.48 6.17
CA GLY A 170 5.87 21.76 7.61
C GLY A 170 6.51 20.61 8.42
N PRO A 171 6.81 20.82 9.72
CA PRO A 171 7.53 19.85 10.56
C PRO A 171 6.82 18.51 10.74
N SER A 172 5.49 18.49 10.60
CA SER A 172 4.64 17.30 10.74
C SER A 172 4.11 16.79 9.38
N ALA A 173 4.60 17.35 8.28
CA ALA A 173 4.16 16.91 6.96
C ALA A 173 4.54 15.44 6.71
N PRO A 174 3.69 14.66 6.04
CA PRO A 174 4.03 13.33 5.61
C PRO A 174 5.17 13.38 4.59
N GLN A 175 6.12 12.46 4.72
CA GLN A 175 7.13 12.30 3.69
C GLN A 175 6.48 11.66 2.47
N VAL A 176 6.45 12.37 1.35
CA VAL A 176 6.02 11.83 0.06
C VAL A 176 7.20 11.14 -0.58
N GLU A 177 7.12 9.82 -0.75
CA GLU A 177 8.17 9.01 -1.36
C GLU A 177 8.17 9.17 -2.88
N LEU A 178 6.99 9.12 -3.48
CA LEU A 178 6.76 9.22 -4.92
C LEU A 178 5.45 9.96 -5.21
N TRP A 179 5.31 10.39 -6.44
CA TRP A 179 4.06 10.92 -7.00
C TRP A 179 3.52 9.96 -8.06
N GLN A 180 2.24 9.61 -7.94
CA GLN A 180 1.45 9.15 -9.07
C GLN A 180 0.89 10.39 -9.74
N SER A 181 1.49 10.80 -10.84
CA SER A 181 1.06 11.99 -11.59
C SER A 181 0.67 11.60 -13.00
N PHE A 182 -0.29 12.33 -13.56
CA PHE A 182 -0.86 11.99 -14.85
C PHE A 182 -1.32 13.21 -15.65
N LEU A 183 -1.39 13.00 -16.97
CA LEU A 183 -2.13 13.80 -17.91
C LEU A 183 -3.15 12.89 -18.60
N GLY A 184 -4.41 13.27 -18.54
CA GLY A 184 -5.52 12.59 -19.20
C GLY A 184 -6.21 13.49 -20.23
N TRP A 185 -6.57 12.92 -21.38
CA TRP A 185 -7.39 13.55 -22.39
C TRP A 185 -8.63 12.74 -22.66
N ARG A 186 -9.78 13.38 -22.60
CA ARG A 186 -11.01 12.85 -23.16
C ARG A 186 -11.06 13.27 -24.61
N ILE A 187 -11.05 12.29 -25.49
CA ILE A 187 -11.00 12.49 -26.94
C ILE A 187 -12.26 11.97 -27.62
N GLN A 188 -12.59 12.57 -28.75
CA GLN A 188 -13.56 12.09 -29.70
C GLN A 188 -12.93 11.88 -31.07
N THR A 189 -13.23 10.76 -31.72
CA THR A 189 -12.74 10.41 -33.05
C THR A 189 -13.85 10.49 -34.09
N ASP A 190 -13.48 10.72 -35.35
CA ASP A 190 -14.44 10.79 -36.49
C ASP A 190 -15.10 9.42 -36.78
N GLN A 191 -14.47 8.33 -36.36
CA GLN A 191 -14.92 6.96 -36.64
C GLN A 191 -14.99 6.14 -35.33
N ALA A 192 -15.79 5.07 -35.38
CA ALA A 192 -15.90 4.13 -34.26
C ALA A 192 -14.67 3.23 -34.19
N HIS A 193 -13.79 3.47 -33.21
CA HIS A 193 -12.57 2.71 -32.96
C HIS A 193 -12.64 1.87 -31.68
N PHE A 194 -13.54 2.18 -30.75
CA PHE A 194 -13.47 1.67 -29.40
C PHE A 194 -14.60 0.70 -29.05
N SER A 195 -14.37 -0.15 -28.06
CA SER A 195 -15.38 -0.97 -27.41
C SER A 195 -15.74 -0.34 -26.05
N PRO A 196 -16.96 0.19 -25.87
CA PRO A 196 -17.33 0.90 -24.63
C PRO A 196 -17.35 0.00 -23.38
N HIS A 197 -17.39 -1.31 -23.53
CA HIS A 197 -17.42 -2.26 -22.41
C HIS A 197 -16.04 -2.74 -22.00
N GLN A 198 -15.00 -2.36 -22.76
CA GLN A 198 -13.66 -2.85 -22.61
C GLN A 198 -12.70 -1.72 -22.29
N MET A 199 -12.03 -1.79 -21.14
CA MET A 199 -10.93 -0.90 -20.81
C MET A 199 -9.58 -1.58 -20.98
N GLU A 200 -8.49 -0.83 -21.07
CA GLU A 200 -7.12 -1.36 -21.00
C GLU A 200 -6.39 -0.75 -19.80
N LEU A 201 -5.92 -1.62 -18.92
CA LEU A 201 -5.21 -1.25 -17.69
C LEU A 201 -3.70 -1.33 -17.92
N MET A 202 -2.98 -0.29 -17.47
CA MET A 202 -1.53 -0.26 -17.38
C MET A 202 -0.83 -0.75 -18.67
N ASN A 203 -1.16 -0.16 -19.79
CA ASN A 203 -0.43 -0.41 -21.02
C ASN A 203 0.97 0.25 -20.95
N PHE A 204 2.02 -0.56 -21.01
CA PHE A 204 3.42 -0.12 -20.91
C PHE A 204 4.08 0.17 -22.27
N ASP A 205 3.30 0.33 -23.33
CA ASP A 205 3.80 0.70 -24.65
C ASP A 205 4.03 2.23 -24.77
N VAL A 206 4.86 2.71 -23.87
CA VAL A 206 5.29 4.11 -23.73
C VAL A 206 6.74 4.12 -23.25
N ASP A 207 7.49 5.16 -23.64
CA ASP A 207 8.86 5.34 -23.16
C ASP A 207 8.90 5.42 -21.63
N GLN A 208 9.71 4.60 -21.00
CA GLN A 208 9.79 4.49 -19.55
C GLN A 208 10.73 5.53 -18.91
N LYS A 209 11.68 6.09 -19.63
CA LYS A 209 12.68 7.06 -19.14
C LYS A 209 13.34 6.68 -17.80
N GLY A 210 13.52 5.37 -17.56
CA GLY A 210 14.07 4.87 -16.29
C GLY A 210 13.11 4.92 -15.10
N GLU A 211 11.82 5.18 -15.35
CA GLU A 211 10.76 5.21 -14.33
C GLU A 211 9.68 4.18 -14.64
N THR A 212 8.57 4.20 -13.93
CA THR A 212 7.39 3.37 -14.24
C THR A 212 6.31 4.24 -14.84
N GLN A 213 6.06 4.10 -16.14
CA GLN A 213 5.06 4.85 -16.89
C GLN A 213 4.15 3.92 -17.68
N PHE A 214 2.88 4.28 -17.77
CA PHE A 214 1.88 3.47 -18.46
C PHE A 214 0.68 4.31 -18.91
N LEU A 215 -0.09 3.76 -19.84
CA LEU A 215 -1.32 4.34 -20.35
C LEU A 215 -2.52 3.59 -19.81
N TYR A 216 -3.59 4.33 -19.51
CA TYR A 216 -4.94 3.80 -19.37
C TYR A 216 -5.76 4.17 -20.61
N PHE A 217 -6.58 3.23 -21.09
CA PHE A 217 -7.55 3.47 -22.14
C PHE A 217 -8.92 3.12 -21.59
N LEU A 218 -9.77 4.12 -21.50
CA LEU A 218 -11.08 4.05 -20.86
C LEU A 218 -12.16 4.54 -21.85
N PRO A 219 -12.57 3.69 -22.82
CA PRO A 219 -13.59 4.05 -23.79
C PRO A 219 -14.95 4.25 -23.13
N THR A 220 -15.63 5.36 -23.43
CA THR A 220 -16.97 5.67 -22.94
C THR A 220 -18.04 5.54 -24.03
N ALA A 221 -17.63 5.64 -25.29
CA ALA A 221 -18.46 5.39 -26.46
C ALA A 221 -17.63 4.69 -27.55
N LYS A 222 -18.24 4.40 -28.70
CA LYS A 222 -17.50 3.79 -29.82
C LYS A 222 -16.49 4.76 -30.45
N ASP A 223 -16.67 6.03 -30.26
CA ASP A 223 -15.90 7.15 -30.79
C ASP A 223 -15.34 8.07 -29.70
N GLU A 224 -15.59 7.76 -28.42
CA GLU A 224 -15.13 8.57 -27.29
C GLU A 224 -14.32 7.73 -26.28
N MET A 225 -13.23 8.28 -25.77
CA MET A 225 -12.35 7.62 -24.83
C MET A 225 -11.63 8.63 -23.93
N LEU A 226 -11.47 8.30 -22.65
CA LEU A 226 -10.43 8.91 -21.80
C LEU A 226 -9.13 8.11 -21.97
N ILE A 227 -8.07 8.77 -22.41
CA ILE A 227 -6.71 8.22 -22.40
C ILE A 227 -5.89 8.97 -21.36
N GLU A 228 -5.13 8.24 -20.54
CA GLU A 228 -4.34 8.82 -19.46
C GLU A 228 -2.93 8.27 -19.49
N LEU A 229 -1.93 9.16 -19.53
CA LEU A 229 -0.53 8.82 -19.33
C LEU A 229 -0.18 9.07 -17.86
N THR A 230 0.12 8.00 -17.15
CA THR A 230 0.42 8.00 -15.72
C THR A 230 1.89 7.64 -15.48
N ARG A 231 2.51 8.30 -14.51
CA ARG A 231 3.88 8.09 -14.07
C ARG A 231 3.96 7.92 -12.56
N PHE A 232 4.72 6.92 -12.12
CA PHE A 232 5.21 6.82 -10.75
C PHE A 232 6.65 7.35 -10.72
N GLY A 233 6.87 8.47 -10.04
CA GLY A 233 8.16 9.13 -10.03
C GLY A 233 8.39 10.02 -8.81
N ARG A 234 9.66 10.36 -8.53
CA ARG A 234 10.00 11.31 -7.46
C ARG A 234 9.52 12.73 -7.76
N GLU A 235 9.43 13.06 -9.04
CA GLU A 235 8.88 14.31 -9.54
C GLU A 235 7.57 14.07 -10.28
N LYS A 236 6.74 15.09 -10.34
CA LYS A 236 5.51 15.04 -11.12
C LYS A 236 5.82 14.97 -12.61
N ILE A 237 4.93 14.35 -13.38
CA ILE A 237 5.06 14.27 -14.82
C ILE A 237 5.07 15.69 -15.43
N ASP A 238 5.95 15.91 -16.37
CA ASP A 238 5.96 17.14 -17.17
C ASP A 238 4.79 17.09 -18.15
N ARG A 239 3.93 18.13 -18.09
CA ARG A 239 2.70 18.18 -18.88
C ARG A 239 2.96 18.22 -20.38
N ASP A 240 3.92 19.02 -20.82
CA ASP A 240 4.16 19.22 -22.24
C ASP A 240 4.78 17.96 -22.86
N TRP A 241 5.69 17.31 -22.14
CA TRP A 241 6.22 16.02 -22.52
C TRP A 241 5.12 14.94 -22.59
N ALA A 242 4.23 14.88 -21.60
CA ALA A 242 3.11 13.93 -21.59
C ALA A 242 2.15 14.18 -22.75
N ALA A 243 1.86 15.45 -23.04
CA ALA A 243 1.01 15.85 -24.17
C ALA A 243 1.60 15.45 -25.52
N GLU A 244 2.91 15.60 -25.72
CA GLU A 244 3.61 15.14 -26.91
C GLU A 244 3.46 13.64 -27.12
N HIS A 245 3.69 12.86 -26.05
CA HIS A 245 3.61 11.39 -26.11
C HIS A 245 2.17 10.89 -26.33
N LEU A 246 1.18 11.56 -25.73
CA LEU A 246 -0.22 11.25 -26.00
C LEU A 246 -0.59 11.53 -27.46
N ARG A 247 -0.13 12.65 -28.03
CA ARG A 247 -0.35 12.94 -29.46
C ARG A 247 0.27 11.89 -30.36
N ASP A 248 1.56 11.59 -30.14
CA ASP A 248 2.28 10.59 -30.93
C ASP A 248 1.60 9.21 -30.88
N HIS A 249 1.06 8.85 -29.72
CA HIS A 249 0.34 7.58 -29.56
C HIS A 249 -1.00 7.60 -30.28
N LEU A 250 -1.80 8.67 -30.12
CA LEU A 250 -3.12 8.79 -30.71
C LEU A 250 -3.07 8.94 -32.24
N GLU A 251 -2.15 9.73 -32.79
CA GLU A 251 -1.97 9.87 -34.24
C GLU A 251 -1.73 8.53 -34.92
N LYS A 252 -0.96 7.65 -34.27
CA LYS A 252 -0.67 6.30 -34.76
C LYS A 252 -1.85 5.33 -34.59
N ALA A 253 -2.61 5.48 -33.50
CA ALA A 253 -3.66 4.53 -33.12
C ALA A 253 -5.00 4.82 -33.77
N VAL A 254 -5.41 6.08 -33.84
CA VAL A 254 -6.77 6.50 -34.27
C VAL A 254 -6.77 7.58 -35.37
N GLY A 255 -5.65 8.21 -35.66
CA GLY A 255 -5.53 9.27 -36.67
C GLY A 255 -6.09 10.60 -36.17
N SER A 256 -7.22 11.08 -36.79
CA SER A 256 -7.86 12.34 -36.43
C SER A 256 -8.70 12.20 -35.15
N TYR A 257 -8.59 13.18 -34.27
CA TYR A 257 -9.37 13.27 -33.04
C TYR A 257 -9.47 14.71 -32.53
N ASP A 258 -10.51 15.00 -31.78
CA ASP A 258 -10.69 16.23 -31.02
C ASP A 258 -10.46 15.98 -29.53
N ILE A 259 -9.78 16.89 -28.83
CA ILE A 259 -9.65 16.86 -27.37
C ILE A 259 -10.85 17.61 -26.76
N LEU A 260 -11.73 16.87 -26.10
CA LEU A 260 -12.92 17.44 -25.44
C LEU A 260 -12.59 18.01 -24.06
N GLU A 261 -11.67 17.36 -23.33
CA GLU A 261 -11.36 17.71 -21.94
C GLU A 261 -9.93 17.26 -21.61
N GLU A 262 -9.24 18.07 -20.81
CA GLU A 262 -7.93 17.74 -20.27
C GLU A 262 -7.98 17.69 -18.75
N GLU A 263 -7.44 16.65 -18.16
CA GLU A 263 -7.33 16.46 -16.72
C GLU A 263 -5.86 16.20 -16.32
N THR A 264 -5.40 16.87 -15.27
CA THR A 264 -4.08 16.61 -14.68
C THR A 264 -4.23 16.35 -13.20
N GLY A 265 -3.39 15.48 -12.68
CA GLY A 265 -3.40 15.17 -11.25
C GLY A 265 -2.06 14.69 -10.73
N ALA A 266 -1.88 14.80 -9.42
CA ALA A 266 -0.75 14.25 -8.72
C ALA A 266 -1.19 13.74 -7.34
N ILE A 267 -1.09 12.44 -7.15
CA ILE A 267 -1.49 11.74 -5.92
C ILE A 267 -0.21 11.41 -5.15
N PRO A 268 -0.09 11.81 -3.88
CA PRO A 268 1.09 11.46 -3.08
C PRO A 268 1.08 9.97 -2.77
N MET A 269 2.17 9.29 -3.12
CA MET A 269 2.43 7.91 -2.75
C MET A 269 3.32 7.92 -1.51
N SER A 270 2.73 7.63 -0.34
CA SER A 270 3.39 7.82 0.95
C SER A 270 2.96 6.79 1.97
N GLN A 271 3.93 6.14 2.60
CA GLN A 271 3.70 5.25 3.74
C GLN A 271 3.31 6.03 5.00
N SER A 272 3.79 7.26 5.11
CA SER A 272 3.55 8.07 6.31
C SER A 272 2.11 8.58 6.42
N LEU A 273 1.37 8.61 5.30
CA LEU A 273 -0.08 8.88 5.31
C LEU A 273 -0.88 7.71 5.88
N ASP A 274 -0.38 6.49 5.75
CA ASP A 274 -1.03 5.25 6.22
C ASP A 274 -0.56 4.84 7.64
N ASN A 275 -0.11 5.79 8.47
CA ASN A 275 0.33 5.48 9.83
C ASN A 275 -0.81 5.67 10.84
N PRO A 276 -1.36 4.58 11.44
CA PRO A 276 -2.43 4.65 12.43
C PRO A 276 -2.02 5.41 13.71
N GLU A 277 -0.72 5.46 14.04
CA GLU A 277 -0.23 6.18 15.22
C GLU A 277 -0.38 7.71 15.10
N ARG A 278 -0.57 8.24 13.90
CA ARG A 278 -0.85 9.67 13.68
C ARG A 278 -2.27 10.06 14.06
N HIS A 279 -3.16 9.09 14.20
CA HIS A 279 -4.57 9.31 14.40
C HIS A 279 -5.01 8.72 15.74
N HIS A 280 -5.04 9.53 16.79
CA HIS A 280 -5.66 9.21 18.07
C HIS A 280 -7.04 9.88 18.14
N PRO A 281 -8.10 9.26 17.59
CA PRO A 281 -9.41 9.90 17.48
C PRO A 281 -10.12 10.06 18.83
N GLU A 282 -9.69 9.35 19.87
CA GLU A 282 -10.39 9.27 21.16
C GLU A 282 -10.53 10.62 21.90
N GLN A 283 -9.64 11.57 21.64
CA GLN A 283 -9.68 12.88 22.31
C GLN A 283 -9.46 14.06 21.35
N ALA A 284 -9.30 13.79 20.06
CA ALA A 284 -8.97 14.84 19.10
C ALA A 284 -10.23 15.57 18.63
N ARG A 285 -10.21 16.89 18.74
CA ARG A 285 -11.20 17.75 18.07
C ARG A 285 -10.96 17.86 16.58
N HIS A 286 -9.74 17.70 16.15
CA HIS A 286 -9.31 17.77 14.75
C HIS A 286 -8.98 16.39 14.23
N ILE A 287 -9.78 15.92 13.27
CA ILE A 287 -9.77 14.56 12.71
C ILE A 287 -9.45 14.67 11.22
N PRO A 288 -8.32 14.13 10.74
CA PRO A 288 -8.07 14.04 9.32
C PRO A 288 -9.03 13.06 8.65
N ILE A 289 -9.42 13.35 7.40
CA ILE A 289 -10.24 12.48 6.55
C ILE A 289 -9.62 12.36 5.15
N GLY A 290 -10.07 11.38 4.40
CA GLY A 290 -9.62 11.17 3.02
C GLY A 290 -8.12 10.87 2.93
N THR A 291 -7.44 11.50 1.99
CA THR A 291 -5.99 11.30 1.78
C THR A 291 -5.17 11.61 3.04
N ALA A 292 -5.56 12.63 3.80
CA ALA A 292 -4.90 12.98 5.05
C ALA A 292 -5.02 11.90 6.14
N ALA A 293 -6.08 11.07 6.08
CA ALA A 293 -6.33 9.94 6.98
C ALA A 293 -5.78 8.60 6.44
N GLY A 294 -5.09 8.58 5.30
CA GLY A 294 -4.60 7.35 4.69
C GLY A 294 -5.63 6.57 3.88
N ALA A 295 -6.76 7.18 3.47
CA ALA A 295 -7.74 6.53 2.62
C ALA A 295 -7.25 6.28 1.17
N VAL A 296 -6.10 6.83 0.81
CA VAL A 296 -5.44 6.55 -0.48
C VAL A 296 -4.55 5.33 -0.33
N LYS A 297 -4.72 4.33 -1.19
CA LYS A 297 -3.79 3.20 -1.24
C LYS A 297 -2.43 3.68 -1.79
N PRO A 298 -1.33 3.57 -1.00
CA PRO A 298 -0.06 4.21 -1.32
C PRO A 298 0.56 3.79 -2.66
N THR A 299 0.25 2.59 -3.15
CA THR A 299 0.86 2.00 -4.36
C THR A 299 0.01 2.13 -5.62
N THR A 300 -1.25 2.57 -5.51
CA THR A 300 -2.18 2.63 -6.64
C THR A 300 -2.94 3.94 -6.78
N GLY A 301 -2.94 4.78 -5.73
CA GLY A 301 -3.68 6.04 -5.71
C GLY A 301 -5.21 5.91 -5.59
N TYR A 302 -5.77 4.69 -5.57
CA TYR A 302 -7.21 4.49 -5.40
C TYR A 302 -7.66 4.93 -4.01
N ALA A 303 -8.70 5.75 -3.94
CA ALA A 303 -9.16 6.37 -2.70
C ALA A 303 -10.67 6.53 -2.60
N PHE A 304 -11.38 6.76 -3.70
CA PHE A 304 -12.77 7.23 -3.68
C PHE A 304 -13.70 6.26 -2.93
N TYR A 305 -13.61 4.97 -3.25
CA TYR A 305 -14.44 3.94 -2.59
C TYR A 305 -14.15 3.88 -1.08
N GLN A 306 -12.87 3.93 -0.68
CA GLN A 306 -12.48 3.96 0.73
C GLN A 306 -12.94 5.25 1.45
N MET A 307 -13.02 6.38 0.74
CA MET A 307 -13.58 7.63 1.29
C MET A 307 -15.07 7.52 1.54
N LEU A 308 -15.82 6.81 0.70
CA LEU A 308 -17.24 6.54 0.91
C LEU A 308 -17.47 5.66 2.14
N GLU A 309 -16.76 4.54 2.26
CA GLU A 309 -16.85 3.62 3.40
C GLU A 309 -16.48 4.33 4.71
N HIS A 310 -15.33 4.97 4.77
CA HIS A 310 -14.88 5.70 5.95
C HIS A 310 -15.83 6.85 6.34
N GLY A 311 -16.38 7.57 5.35
CA GLY A 311 -17.38 8.61 5.58
C GLY A 311 -18.66 8.06 6.22
N ALA A 312 -19.12 6.88 5.81
CA ALA A 312 -20.28 6.22 6.38
C ALA A 312 -20.02 5.70 7.81
N GLU A 313 -18.86 5.11 8.04
CA GLU A 313 -18.45 4.66 9.38
C GLU A 313 -18.33 5.84 10.37
N LEU A 314 -17.71 6.94 9.94
CA LEU A 314 -17.61 8.18 10.72
C LEU A 314 -19.00 8.75 11.04
N ALA A 315 -19.88 8.85 10.06
CA ALA A 315 -21.23 9.38 10.26
C ALA A 315 -22.03 8.54 11.26
N GLN A 316 -21.91 7.21 11.20
CA GLN A 316 -22.55 6.31 12.14
C GLN A 316 -21.97 6.46 13.55
N ALA A 317 -20.65 6.58 13.68
CA ALA A 317 -19.97 6.78 14.95
C ALA A 317 -20.33 8.14 15.59
N ILE A 318 -20.42 9.19 14.77
CA ILE A 318 -20.84 10.54 15.21
C ILE A 318 -22.28 10.49 15.73
N LYS A 319 -23.19 9.82 15.00
CA LYS A 319 -24.59 9.70 15.39
C LYS A 319 -24.78 8.94 16.72
N SER A 320 -24.02 7.88 16.92
CA SER A 320 -24.10 7.03 18.12
C SER A 320 -23.23 7.51 19.28
N ASP A 321 -22.53 8.64 19.12
CA ASP A 321 -21.52 9.16 20.06
C ASP A 321 -20.52 8.07 20.49
N SER A 322 -20.11 7.25 19.53
CA SER A 322 -19.15 6.18 19.72
C SER A 322 -17.75 6.59 19.29
N LEU A 323 -16.78 5.71 19.55
CA LEU A 323 -15.40 5.90 19.13
C LEU A 323 -15.31 6.08 17.61
N LEU A 324 -14.62 7.15 17.17
CA LEU A 324 -14.46 7.41 15.74
C LEU A 324 -13.52 6.38 15.10
N PRO A 325 -13.96 5.74 14.02
CA PRO A 325 -13.12 4.80 13.30
C PRO A 325 -11.95 5.51 12.60
N THR A 326 -10.83 4.81 12.52
CA THR A 326 -9.71 5.17 11.65
C THR A 326 -9.79 4.35 10.37
N VAL A 327 -9.18 4.84 9.29
CA VAL A 327 -9.03 4.02 8.09
C VAL A 327 -8.24 2.76 8.43
N TYR A 328 -8.91 1.61 8.41
CA TYR A 328 -8.28 0.34 8.73
C TYR A 328 -7.73 -0.32 7.47
N ARG A 329 -6.46 -0.70 7.54
CA ARG A 329 -5.81 -1.52 6.53
C ARG A 329 -5.03 -2.66 7.21
N PRO A 330 -5.19 -3.92 6.78
CA PRO A 330 -4.46 -5.03 7.36
C PRO A 330 -2.94 -4.83 7.27
N SER A 331 -2.22 -5.14 8.34
CA SER A 331 -0.76 -4.90 8.45
C SER A 331 0.05 -5.55 7.32
N ARG A 332 -0.40 -6.72 6.81
CA ARG A 332 0.27 -7.41 5.68
C ARG A 332 0.20 -6.61 4.38
N TYR A 333 -0.92 -5.93 4.08
CA TYR A 333 -1.01 -5.09 2.87
C TYR A 333 -0.17 -3.84 3.00
N ARG A 334 -0.12 -3.23 4.19
CA ARG A 334 0.83 -2.13 4.48
C ARG A 334 2.28 -2.56 4.28
N PHE A 335 2.61 -3.80 4.65
CA PHE A 335 3.92 -4.38 4.41
C PHE A 335 4.20 -4.56 2.90
N TYR A 336 3.24 -5.07 2.12
CA TYR A 336 3.39 -5.24 0.66
C TYR A 336 3.53 -3.88 -0.05
N ASP A 337 2.70 -2.90 0.33
CA ASP A 337 2.78 -1.54 -0.22
C ASP A 337 4.14 -0.90 0.10
N ARG A 338 4.66 -1.09 1.31
CA ARG A 338 5.98 -0.61 1.72
C ARG A 338 7.11 -1.15 0.84
N LEU A 339 7.11 -2.45 0.59
CA LEU A 339 8.11 -3.07 -0.28
C LEU A 339 8.00 -2.58 -1.73
N LEU A 340 6.77 -2.47 -2.26
CA LEU A 340 6.57 -2.01 -3.63
C LEU A 340 6.96 -0.53 -3.79
N LEU A 341 6.62 0.34 -2.84
CA LEU A 341 7.06 1.75 -2.85
C LEU A 341 8.58 1.88 -2.80
N ASP A 342 9.25 1.08 -1.96
CA ASP A 342 10.71 1.05 -1.90
C ASP A 342 11.33 0.65 -3.25
N ILE A 343 10.76 -0.36 -3.92
CA ILE A 343 11.21 -0.78 -5.25
C ILE A 343 11.00 0.34 -6.27
N LEU A 344 9.81 0.91 -6.33
CA LEU A 344 9.48 1.97 -7.29
C LEU A 344 10.33 3.24 -7.08
N LYS A 345 10.77 3.48 -5.85
CA LYS A 345 11.62 4.62 -5.47
C LYS A 345 13.10 4.39 -5.78
N GLU A 346 13.64 3.22 -5.44
CA GLU A 346 15.07 2.91 -5.52
C GLU A 346 15.46 2.17 -6.81
N GLU A 347 14.53 1.49 -7.44
CA GLU A 347 14.69 0.72 -8.66
C GLU A 347 13.47 0.94 -9.60
N PRO A 348 13.20 2.19 -10.02
CA PRO A 348 11.95 2.54 -10.70
C PRO A 348 11.71 1.77 -12.00
N GLU A 349 12.76 1.33 -12.67
CA GLU A 349 12.68 0.48 -13.88
C GLU A 349 12.09 -0.92 -13.60
N GLN A 350 12.04 -1.34 -12.33
CA GLN A 350 11.46 -2.64 -11.94
C GLN A 350 9.93 -2.62 -11.90
N GLY A 351 9.30 -1.46 -11.85
CA GLY A 351 7.83 -1.38 -11.82
C GLY A 351 7.19 -2.01 -13.05
N ARG A 352 7.65 -1.67 -14.26
CA ARG A 352 7.16 -2.27 -15.51
C ARG A 352 7.22 -3.81 -15.51
N PRO A 353 8.34 -4.50 -15.25
CA PRO A 353 8.38 -5.97 -15.22
C PRO A 353 7.51 -6.56 -14.10
N ILE A 354 7.38 -5.91 -12.94
CA ILE A 354 6.53 -6.38 -11.84
C ILE A 354 5.06 -6.37 -12.27
N PHE A 355 4.55 -5.24 -12.76
CA PHE A 355 3.15 -5.12 -13.16
C PHE A 355 2.83 -5.96 -14.40
N LYS A 356 3.72 -6.00 -15.40
CA LYS A 356 3.56 -6.89 -16.56
C LYS A 356 3.45 -8.36 -16.13
N GLN A 357 4.31 -8.81 -15.23
CA GLN A 357 4.26 -10.20 -14.76
C GLN A 357 3.02 -10.49 -13.93
N LEU A 358 2.55 -9.54 -13.11
CA LEU A 358 1.30 -9.63 -12.37
C LEU A 358 0.13 -9.88 -13.32
N PHE A 359 -0.10 -8.99 -14.28
CA PHE A 359 -1.22 -9.08 -15.21
C PHE A 359 -1.12 -10.25 -16.21
N ARG A 360 0.08 -10.69 -16.55
CA ARG A 360 0.27 -11.91 -17.39
C ARG A 360 -0.11 -13.18 -16.68
N ARG A 361 0.12 -13.28 -15.37
CA ARG A 361 -0.06 -14.53 -14.60
C ARG A 361 -1.34 -14.59 -13.80
N VAL A 362 -1.87 -13.43 -13.41
CA VAL A 362 -3.05 -13.32 -12.55
C VAL A 362 -4.19 -12.66 -13.32
N LYS A 363 -5.40 -13.23 -13.25
CA LYS A 363 -6.59 -12.64 -13.87
C LYS A 363 -6.96 -11.33 -13.19
N THR A 364 -7.45 -10.36 -13.95
CA THR A 364 -7.79 -9.02 -13.47
C THR A 364 -8.75 -9.00 -12.27
N PRO A 365 -9.81 -9.81 -12.18
CA PRO A 365 -10.66 -9.87 -10.98
C PRO A 365 -9.91 -10.29 -9.70
N ALA A 366 -8.92 -11.17 -9.83
CA ALA A 366 -8.09 -11.55 -8.68
C ALA A 366 -7.11 -10.43 -8.29
N VAL A 367 -6.59 -9.68 -9.28
CA VAL A 367 -5.80 -8.46 -9.01
C VAL A 367 -6.65 -7.43 -8.27
N PHE A 368 -7.90 -7.20 -8.69
CA PHE A 368 -8.82 -6.28 -8.00
C PHE A 368 -9.09 -6.70 -6.55
N ARG A 369 -9.31 -8.00 -6.31
CA ARG A 369 -9.45 -8.51 -4.94
C ARG A 369 -8.20 -8.28 -4.10
N PHE A 370 -7.03 -8.48 -4.67
CA PHE A 370 -5.76 -8.24 -3.98
C PHE A 370 -5.57 -6.74 -3.68
N LEU A 371 -5.77 -5.87 -4.65
CA LEU A 371 -5.65 -4.42 -4.48
C LEU A 371 -6.73 -3.84 -3.54
N GLY A 372 -7.93 -4.44 -3.51
CA GLY A 372 -8.99 -4.13 -2.55
C GLY A 372 -8.81 -4.74 -1.16
N GLU A 373 -7.66 -5.42 -0.92
CA GLU A 373 -7.28 -5.97 0.39
C GLU A 373 -8.22 -7.04 0.96
N ASN A 374 -9.00 -7.69 0.05
CA ASN A 374 -10.07 -8.64 0.38
C ASN A 374 -9.70 -10.11 0.12
N MET A 375 -8.40 -10.42 -0.06
CA MET A 375 -7.95 -11.80 -0.21
C MET A 375 -7.66 -12.47 1.13
N ARG A 376 -7.84 -13.79 1.18
CA ARG A 376 -7.30 -14.62 2.25
C ARG A 376 -5.82 -14.92 1.97
N LEU A 377 -5.02 -15.10 3.02
CA LEU A 377 -3.57 -15.34 2.89
C LEU A 377 -3.24 -16.49 1.90
N LYS A 378 -4.01 -17.60 1.94
CA LYS A 378 -3.83 -18.73 1.02
C LYS A 378 -4.04 -18.40 -0.47
N GLU A 379 -4.79 -17.33 -0.76
CA GLU A 379 -5.05 -16.84 -2.12
C GLU A 379 -3.99 -15.83 -2.55
N GLU A 380 -3.40 -15.09 -1.60
CA GLU A 380 -2.31 -14.12 -1.83
C GLU A 380 -1.00 -14.82 -2.20
N VAL A 381 -0.69 -15.96 -1.55
CA VAL A 381 0.58 -16.67 -1.76
C VAL A 381 0.86 -17.00 -3.23
N PRO A 382 -0.05 -17.62 -4.00
CA PRO A 382 0.18 -17.88 -5.42
C PRO A 382 0.39 -16.60 -6.24
N LEU A 383 -0.33 -15.51 -5.89
CA LEU A 383 -0.17 -14.23 -6.55
C LEU A 383 1.22 -13.65 -6.26
N LEU A 384 1.65 -13.61 -5.00
CA LEU A 384 2.96 -13.10 -4.61
C LEU A 384 4.11 -13.92 -5.23
N LEU A 385 3.98 -15.23 -5.27
CA LEU A 385 4.93 -16.14 -5.94
C LEU A 385 4.96 -15.95 -7.47
N SER A 386 3.92 -15.35 -8.04
CA SER A 386 3.90 -15.02 -9.46
C SER A 386 4.78 -13.85 -9.83
N LEU A 387 5.17 -13.00 -8.86
CA LEU A 387 5.96 -11.79 -9.06
C LEU A 387 7.47 -12.08 -9.15
N PRO A 388 8.29 -11.19 -9.75
CA PRO A 388 9.74 -11.35 -9.77
C PRO A 388 10.28 -11.14 -8.34
N ILE A 389 10.76 -12.19 -7.70
CA ILE A 389 11.14 -12.19 -6.29
C ILE A 389 12.34 -11.29 -5.96
N ARG A 390 13.31 -11.14 -6.90
CA ARG A 390 14.58 -10.43 -6.64
C ARG A 390 14.44 -8.97 -6.20
N PRO A 391 13.61 -8.12 -6.86
CA PRO A 391 13.39 -6.75 -6.39
C PRO A 391 12.83 -6.69 -4.98
N PHE A 392 11.90 -7.59 -4.63
CA PHE A 392 11.30 -7.64 -3.29
C PHE A 392 12.29 -8.07 -2.21
N LEU A 393 13.19 -9.02 -2.51
CA LEU A 393 14.25 -9.39 -1.57
C LEU A 393 15.23 -8.23 -1.34
N ARG A 394 15.59 -7.47 -2.37
CA ARG A 394 16.42 -6.27 -2.22
C ARG A 394 15.72 -5.18 -1.40
N ALA A 395 14.44 -4.95 -1.64
CA ALA A 395 13.64 -4.01 -0.85
C ALA A 395 13.55 -4.43 0.63
N LEU A 396 13.35 -5.72 0.88
CA LEU A 396 13.35 -6.28 2.22
C LEU A 396 14.68 -6.05 2.94
N ASP A 397 15.79 -6.26 2.22
CA ASP A 397 17.14 -6.04 2.73
C ASP A 397 17.39 -4.58 3.09
N ARG A 398 17.03 -3.65 2.21
CA ARG A 398 17.15 -2.21 2.47
C ARG A 398 16.41 -1.78 3.73
N GLN A 399 15.22 -2.33 3.94
CA GLN A 399 14.34 -1.88 5.02
C GLN A 399 14.58 -2.56 6.37
N TYR A 400 15.01 -3.82 6.38
CA TYR A 400 15.00 -4.62 7.62
C TYR A 400 16.33 -5.27 7.95
N ALA A 401 17.20 -5.52 6.98
CA ALA A 401 18.39 -6.32 7.19
C ALA A 401 19.73 -5.57 7.06
N GLY A 402 19.69 -4.26 6.78
CA GLY A 402 20.89 -3.42 6.74
C GLY A 402 22.01 -3.91 5.81
N GLY A 403 21.65 -4.58 4.69
CA GLY A 403 22.59 -5.10 3.70
C GLY A 403 22.94 -6.59 3.84
N CYS A 404 22.41 -7.30 4.83
CA CYS A 404 22.65 -8.74 5.03
C CYS A 404 22.13 -9.60 3.86
N VAL A 405 20.94 -9.27 3.33
CA VAL A 405 20.35 -10.02 2.20
C VAL A 405 21.09 -9.69 0.90
N GLN A 406 21.62 -8.48 0.75
CA GLN A 406 22.43 -8.12 -0.41
C GLN A 406 23.76 -8.91 -0.44
N SER A 407 24.37 -9.10 0.71
CA SER A 407 25.51 -10.00 0.88
C SER A 407 25.13 -11.46 0.60
N PHE A 408 23.97 -11.91 1.05
CA PHE A 408 23.43 -13.23 0.76
C PHE A 408 23.09 -13.41 -0.73
N LEU A 409 22.46 -12.41 -1.38
CA LEU A 409 22.17 -12.44 -2.82
C LEU A 409 23.42 -12.35 -3.68
N SER A 410 24.47 -11.64 -3.24
CA SER A 410 25.77 -11.64 -3.93
C SER A 410 26.45 -13.01 -3.90
N VAL A 411 26.27 -13.74 -2.79
CA VAL A 411 26.66 -15.15 -2.65
C VAL A 411 25.83 -16.05 -3.58
N LEU A 412 24.55 -15.71 -3.82
CA LEU A 412 23.66 -16.43 -4.75
C LEU A 412 23.96 -16.13 -6.23
N ASN A 413 24.58 -15.00 -6.54
CA ASN A 413 24.92 -14.60 -7.92
C ASN A 413 26.20 -15.32 -8.46
N ILE A 414 26.75 -16.24 -7.67
CA ILE A 414 27.80 -17.14 -8.14
C ILE A 414 27.18 -18.11 -9.15
N LYS A 415 27.72 -18.12 -10.35
CA LYS A 415 27.37 -18.88 -11.57
C LYS A 415 27.28 -20.43 -11.43
N ASN A 416 26.82 -20.97 -10.32
CA ASN A 416 26.74 -22.40 -10.10
C ASN A 416 25.31 -22.86 -9.71
N GLY A 417 24.65 -23.55 -10.63
CA GLY A 417 23.28 -24.09 -10.49
C GLY A 417 23.03 -25.06 -9.34
N LYS A 418 24.07 -25.45 -8.58
CA LYS A 418 23.94 -26.36 -7.42
C LYS A 418 23.46 -25.66 -6.14
N LYS A 419 23.73 -24.36 -5.95
CA LYS A 419 23.29 -23.61 -4.74
C LYS A 419 21.81 -23.20 -4.80
N ASN A 420 21.27 -22.99 -5.98
CA ASN A 420 19.85 -22.69 -6.16
C ASN A 420 18.96 -23.86 -5.69
N PHE A 421 19.45 -25.09 -5.76
CA PHE A 421 18.69 -26.29 -5.35
C PHE A 421 18.32 -26.28 -3.86
N VAL A 422 19.22 -25.91 -2.96
CA VAL A 422 18.96 -25.91 -1.51
C VAL A 422 17.89 -24.85 -1.14
N ILE A 423 17.93 -23.70 -1.79
CA ILE A 423 16.97 -22.62 -1.56
C ILE A 423 15.59 -23.01 -2.12
N TRP A 424 15.56 -23.55 -3.33
CA TRP A 424 14.32 -24.07 -3.90
C TRP A 424 13.76 -25.22 -3.07
N LEU A 425 14.62 -26.08 -2.53
CA LEU A 425 14.21 -27.16 -1.63
C LEU A 425 13.63 -26.59 -0.32
N ALA A 426 14.25 -25.57 0.28
CA ALA A 426 13.73 -24.91 1.48
C ALA A 426 12.36 -24.25 1.23
N PHE A 427 12.20 -23.53 0.13
CA PHE A 427 10.90 -22.98 -0.24
C PHE A 427 9.85 -24.04 -0.59
N LEU A 428 10.26 -25.12 -1.25
CA LEU A 428 9.39 -26.28 -1.52
C LEU A 428 8.90 -26.89 -0.22
N LEU A 429 9.80 -27.12 0.74
CA LEU A 429 9.47 -27.70 2.04
C LEU A 429 8.57 -26.78 2.87
N LEU A 430 8.85 -25.46 2.86
CA LEU A 430 8.00 -24.47 3.50
C LEU A 430 6.61 -24.45 2.85
N GLY A 431 6.54 -24.49 1.53
CA GLY A 431 5.28 -24.59 0.79
C GLY A 431 4.53 -25.88 1.10
N LEU A 432 5.24 -27.01 1.18
CA LEU A 432 4.67 -28.31 1.55
C LEU A 432 4.13 -28.32 2.99
N GLN A 433 4.84 -27.67 3.93
CA GLN A 433 4.42 -27.49 5.30
C GLN A 433 3.09 -26.70 5.39
N LEU A 434 2.96 -25.65 4.57
CA LEU A 434 1.75 -24.82 4.54
C LEU A 434 0.55 -25.52 3.88
N ILE A 435 0.81 -26.41 2.91
CA ILE A 435 -0.24 -27.10 2.15
C ILE A 435 -0.66 -28.41 2.84
N SER A 436 0.28 -29.15 3.37
CA SER A 436 0.07 -30.46 4.00
C SER A 436 1.06 -30.71 5.12
N PRO A 437 0.74 -30.30 6.37
CA PRO A 437 1.60 -30.56 7.54
C PRO A 437 1.89 -32.05 7.75
N GLN A 438 0.97 -32.94 7.38
CA GLN A 438 1.17 -34.40 7.49
C GLN A 438 2.24 -34.92 6.52
N ALA A 439 2.29 -34.40 5.28
CA ALA A 439 3.31 -34.79 4.32
C ALA A 439 4.71 -34.38 4.76
N THR A 440 4.85 -33.23 5.44
CA THR A 440 6.13 -32.78 5.98
C THR A 440 6.58 -33.61 7.16
N GLN A 441 5.68 -34.14 8.00
CA GLN A 441 6.05 -35.06 9.08
C GLN A 441 6.69 -36.35 8.54
N TRP A 442 6.17 -36.92 7.44
CA TRP A 442 6.77 -38.09 6.81
C TRP A 442 8.12 -37.83 6.16
N LEU A 443 8.34 -36.60 5.67
CA LEU A 443 9.61 -36.16 5.05
C LEU A 443 10.64 -35.67 6.07
N ALA A 444 10.22 -35.31 7.27
CA ALA A 444 11.11 -34.73 8.29
C ALA A 444 12.25 -35.67 8.66
N LEU A 445 12.00 -36.95 8.90
CA LEU A 445 13.03 -37.93 9.26
C LEU A 445 13.99 -38.20 8.09
N PRO A 446 13.56 -38.52 6.85
CA PRO A 446 14.47 -38.66 5.72
C PRO A 446 15.30 -37.42 5.43
N LEU A 447 14.72 -36.22 5.56
CA LEU A 447 15.43 -34.95 5.36
C LEU A 447 16.41 -34.64 6.46
N LEU A 448 16.07 -34.95 7.73
CA LEU A 448 16.97 -34.84 8.86
C LEU A 448 18.16 -35.77 8.69
N VAL A 449 17.94 -37.04 8.38
CA VAL A 449 18.99 -38.01 8.15
C VAL A 449 19.85 -37.65 6.93
N GLY A 450 19.21 -37.27 5.82
CA GLY A 450 19.92 -36.82 4.62
C GLY A 450 20.71 -35.54 4.84
N GLY A 451 20.16 -34.58 5.54
CA GLY A 451 20.82 -33.33 5.92
C GLY A 451 21.97 -33.54 6.92
N LEU A 452 21.83 -34.49 7.81
CA LEU A 452 22.92 -34.84 8.73
C LEU A 452 24.06 -35.58 8.02
N VAL A 453 23.74 -36.56 7.18
CA VAL A 453 24.75 -37.44 6.55
C VAL A 453 25.48 -36.76 5.40
N PHE A 454 24.77 -36.02 4.54
CA PHE A 454 25.38 -35.46 3.33
C PHE A 454 26.03 -34.08 3.53
N PRO A 455 25.38 -33.02 4.11
CA PRO A 455 26.05 -31.76 4.41
C PRO A 455 26.60 -31.66 5.85
N GLY A 456 25.95 -32.24 6.86
CA GLY A 456 26.30 -32.02 8.27
C GLY A 456 27.62 -32.68 8.66
N ILE A 457 27.84 -33.96 8.38
CA ILE A 457 29.07 -34.66 8.70
C ILE A 457 30.26 -34.12 7.90
N PRO A 458 30.19 -33.90 6.58
CA PRO A 458 31.26 -33.27 5.83
C PRO A 458 31.57 -31.84 6.28
N HIS A 459 30.55 -31.05 6.66
CA HIS A 459 30.77 -29.68 7.13
C HIS A 459 31.59 -29.64 8.43
N GLY A 460 31.21 -30.42 9.43
CA GLY A 460 31.96 -30.51 10.67
C GLY A 460 33.38 -31.08 10.48
N ALA A 461 33.59 -31.97 9.49
CA ALA A 461 34.92 -32.49 9.15
C ALA A 461 35.81 -31.49 8.42
N VAL A 462 35.23 -30.49 7.71
CA VAL A 462 35.96 -29.48 6.91
C VAL A 462 36.30 -28.24 7.75
N ASP A 463 35.56 -27.93 8.81
CA ASP A 463 35.79 -26.74 9.65
C ASP A 463 37.23 -26.69 10.21
N HIS A 464 37.77 -27.82 10.58
CA HIS A 464 39.17 -27.88 11.03
C HIS A 464 40.23 -27.67 9.94
N VAL A 465 39.86 -27.89 8.68
CA VAL A 465 40.75 -27.65 7.54
C VAL A 465 40.77 -26.16 7.20
N LEU A 466 39.65 -25.47 7.42
CA LEU A 466 39.52 -24.04 7.17
C LEU A 466 40.26 -23.19 8.21
N ASP A 467 40.35 -23.62 9.45
CA ASP A 467 41.13 -22.96 10.53
C ASP A 467 42.67 -23.12 10.42
N GLY A 468 43.15 -23.67 9.31
CA GLY A 468 44.61 -23.78 9.04
C GLY A 468 45.35 -24.87 9.84
N ALA A 469 44.65 -25.73 10.58
CA ALA A 469 45.19 -26.79 11.42
C ALA A 469 45.04 -28.19 10.77
N ALA A 470 45.05 -28.29 9.45
CA ALA A 470 44.94 -29.58 8.77
C ALA A 470 46.05 -30.54 9.19
N PRO A 471 45.75 -31.76 9.69
CA PRO A 471 46.76 -32.74 10.05
C PRO A 471 47.61 -33.11 8.85
N THR A 472 48.92 -32.96 8.94
CA THR A 472 49.86 -33.26 7.86
C THR A 472 50.42 -34.66 7.93
N ALA A 473 50.29 -35.34 9.07
CA ALA A 473 50.82 -36.68 9.30
C ALA A 473 49.72 -37.68 9.69
N THR A 474 49.85 -38.95 9.27
CA THR A 474 48.88 -40.03 9.53
C THR A 474 48.57 -40.18 11.03
N ARG A 475 49.55 -40.02 11.91
CA ARG A 475 49.36 -40.08 13.37
C ARG A 475 48.47 -38.95 13.91
N GLN A 476 48.54 -37.77 13.30
CA GLN A 476 47.68 -36.61 13.63
C GLN A 476 46.23 -36.86 13.18
N TRP A 477 46.04 -37.47 12.02
CA TRP A 477 44.74 -37.88 11.53
C TRP A 477 44.08 -38.92 12.45
N ILE A 478 44.80 -39.96 12.86
CA ILE A 478 44.26 -40.98 13.78
C ILE A 478 43.85 -40.34 15.12
N ARG A 479 44.67 -39.43 15.66
CA ARG A 479 44.34 -38.68 16.88
C ARG A 479 43.13 -37.79 16.74
N PHE A 480 43.01 -37.10 15.61
CA PHE A 480 41.91 -36.24 15.28
C PHE A 480 40.59 -37.03 15.17
N ILE A 481 40.57 -38.09 14.38
CA ILE A 481 39.39 -38.95 14.20
C ILE A 481 39.01 -39.60 15.54
N GLY A 482 39.99 -40.10 16.31
CA GLY A 482 39.75 -40.68 17.64
C GLY A 482 39.12 -39.70 18.63
N MET A 483 39.60 -38.44 18.64
CA MET A 483 39.01 -37.38 19.46
C MET A 483 37.58 -37.04 19.03
N TYR A 484 37.33 -36.94 17.72
CA TYR A 484 36.00 -36.65 17.16
C TYR A 484 34.99 -37.74 17.52
N ILE A 485 35.36 -39.01 17.32
CA ILE A 485 34.54 -40.17 17.69
C ILE A 485 34.32 -40.21 19.22
N GLY A 486 35.35 -39.90 20.02
CA GLY A 486 35.22 -39.81 21.47
C GLY A 486 34.21 -38.76 21.94
N ILE A 487 34.20 -37.58 21.32
CA ILE A 487 33.23 -36.53 21.61
C ILE A 487 31.81 -36.98 21.24
N MET A 488 31.65 -37.64 20.08
CA MET A 488 30.35 -38.17 19.68
C MET A 488 29.79 -39.17 20.70
N PHE A 489 30.63 -40.12 21.15
CA PHE A 489 30.22 -41.06 22.19
C PHE A 489 29.90 -40.37 23.52
N ALA A 490 30.68 -39.37 23.92
CA ALA A 490 30.41 -38.59 25.14
C ALA A 490 29.06 -37.85 25.08
N ILE A 491 28.71 -37.27 23.93
CA ILE A 491 27.42 -36.61 23.72
C ILE A 491 26.28 -37.65 23.76
N VAL A 492 26.40 -38.78 23.08
CA VAL A 492 25.40 -39.86 23.12
C VAL A 492 25.23 -40.40 24.55
N ALA A 493 26.31 -40.61 25.28
CA ALA A 493 26.26 -41.05 26.68
C ALA A 493 25.58 -40.00 27.57
N LEU A 494 25.85 -38.70 27.36
CA LEU A 494 25.20 -37.59 28.08
C LEU A 494 23.68 -37.59 27.85
N TRP A 495 23.25 -37.77 26.60
CA TRP A 495 21.83 -37.90 26.27
C TRP A 495 21.17 -39.13 26.90
N TRP A 496 21.88 -40.24 26.98
CA TRP A 496 21.37 -41.48 27.59
C TRP A 496 21.24 -41.34 29.13
N VAL A 497 22.24 -40.74 29.78
CA VAL A 497 22.26 -40.57 31.25
C VAL A 497 21.28 -39.48 31.69
N SER A 498 21.22 -38.35 30.98
CA SER A 498 20.36 -37.24 31.30
C SER A 498 19.96 -36.48 30.03
N PRO A 499 18.76 -36.80 29.44
CA PRO A 499 18.26 -36.11 28.25
C PRO A 499 18.21 -34.59 28.43
N MET A 500 17.84 -34.12 29.63
CA MET A 500 17.78 -32.68 29.94
C MET A 500 19.17 -32.03 29.90
N ALA A 501 20.19 -32.67 30.45
CA ALA A 501 21.55 -32.17 30.39
C ALA A 501 22.09 -32.20 28.95
N GLY A 502 21.76 -33.25 28.18
CA GLY A 502 22.08 -33.35 26.77
C GLY A 502 21.44 -32.20 25.95
N LEU A 503 20.17 -31.90 26.20
CA LEU A 503 19.46 -30.81 25.57
C LEU A 503 20.06 -29.43 25.90
N LEU A 504 20.31 -29.17 27.18
CA LEU A 504 20.93 -27.91 27.64
C LEU A 504 22.32 -27.71 27.05
N PHE A 505 23.14 -28.78 27.02
CA PHE A 505 24.45 -28.73 26.39
C PHE A 505 24.33 -28.45 24.88
N PHE A 506 23.44 -29.13 24.19
CA PHE A 506 23.19 -28.91 22.76
C PHE A 506 22.76 -27.46 22.46
N LEU A 507 21.83 -26.93 23.24
CA LEU A 507 21.37 -25.55 23.07
C LEU A 507 22.48 -24.54 23.35
N ALA A 508 23.25 -24.73 24.42
CA ALA A 508 24.37 -23.86 24.75
C ALA A 508 25.46 -23.90 23.66
N TYR A 509 25.85 -25.10 23.23
CA TYR A 509 26.88 -25.27 22.19
C TYR A 509 26.39 -24.66 20.85
N SER A 510 25.15 -24.91 20.46
CA SER A 510 24.57 -24.35 19.23
C SER A 510 24.52 -22.82 19.28
N ALA A 511 24.13 -22.23 20.42
CA ALA A 511 24.13 -20.78 20.60
C ALA A 511 25.54 -20.19 20.43
N TRP A 512 26.53 -20.81 21.10
CA TRP A 512 27.91 -20.36 20.97
C TRP A 512 28.42 -20.50 19.54
N HIS A 513 28.21 -21.65 18.90
CA HIS A 513 28.69 -21.95 17.55
C HIS A 513 28.11 -21.01 16.49
N PHE A 514 26.81 -20.82 16.47
CA PHE A 514 26.15 -19.87 15.52
C PHE A 514 26.63 -18.45 15.77
N GLY A 515 26.71 -18.02 17.04
CA GLY A 515 27.17 -16.69 17.37
C GLY A 515 28.62 -16.44 16.98
N GLU A 516 29.51 -17.42 17.23
CA GLU A 516 30.94 -17.31 16.90
C GLU A 516 31.16 -17.26 15.38
N THR A 517 30.55 -18.16 14.65
CA THR A 517 30.74 -18.30 13.20
C THR A 517 30.28 -17.02 12.47
N ASP A 518 29.09 -16.53 12.77
CA ASP A 518 28.52 -15.35 12.10
C ASP A 518 29.25 -14.07 12.48
N LEU A 519 29.53 -13.86 13.78
CA LEU A 519 30.21 -12.65 14.24
C LEU A 519 31.69 -12.58 13.85
N LYS A 520 32.38 -13.71 13.72
CA LYS A 520 33.71 -13.74 13.11
C LYS A 520 33.66 -13.36 11.64
N HIS A 521 32.71 -13.90 10.92
CA HIS A 521 32.53 -13.59 9.51
C HIS A 521 32.22 -12.08 9.27
N TRP A 522 31.51 -11.44 10.19
CA TRP A 522 31.17 -10.01 10.11
C TRP A 522 32.20 -9.09 10.79
N GLN A 523 33.35 -9.60 11.20
CA GLN A 523 34.39 -8.85 11.92
C GLN A 523 33.85 -8.11 13.18
N ALA A 524 32.76 -8.61 13.75
CA ALA A 524 32.06 -8.04 14.91
C ALA A 524 32.23 -8.90 16.18
N TYR A 525 33.21 -9.78 16.18
CA TYR A 525 33.45 -10.73 17.26
C TYR A 525 33.72 -10.04 18.61
N ALA A 526 32.90 -10.39 19.61
CA ALA A 526 33.11 -10.06 21.00
C ALA A 526 32.47 -11.18 21.85
N PRO A 527 33.13 -11.72 22.89
CA PRO A 527 32.65 -12.89 23.61
C PRO A 527 31.21 -12.77 24.13
N GLY A 528 30.81 -11.61 24.65
CA GLY A 528 29.44 -11.38 25.12
C GLY A 528 28.40 -11.33 24.01
N ARG A 529 28.76 -10.79 22.85
CA ARG A 529 27.85 -10.68 21.68
C ARG A 529 27.58 -12.05 21.06
N VAL A 530 28.53 -12.96 21.07
CA VAL A 530 28.42 -14.34 20.58
C VAL A 530 27.22 -15.04 21.21
N TRP A 531 27.11 -14.97 22.53
CA TRP A 531 26.04 -15.60 23.28
C TRP A 531 24.67 -14.93 23.00
N VAL A 532 24.62 -13.61 23.03
CA VAL A 532 23.39 -12.87 22.80
C VAL A 532 22.84 -13.15 21.39
N TYR A 533 23.70 -13.10 20.39
CA TYR A 533 23.33 -13.36 19.00
C TYR A 533 22.86 -14.80 18.77
N GLY A 534 23.65 -15.76 19.23
CA GLY A 534 23.32 -17.18 19.07
C GLY A 534 22.06 -17.59 19.83
N LEU A 535 21.85 -17.09 21.06
CA LEU A 535 20.61 -17.31 21.80
C LEU A 535 19.41 -16.66 21.11
N SER A 536 19.57 -15.52 20.44
CA SER A 536 18.50 -14.89 19.67
C SER A 536 18.08 -15.74 18.47
N ILE A 537 19.05 -16.34 17.75
CA ILE A 537 18.74 -17.27 16.63
C ILE A 537 18.04 -18.52 17.16
N LEU A 538 18.53 -19.16 18.21
CA LEU A 538 17.86 -20.33 18.78
C LEU A 538 16.50 -20.02 19.36
N GLY A 539 16.34 -18.85 20.02
CA GLY A 539 15.06 -18.38 20.50
C GLY A 539 14.06 -18.21 19.37
N PHE A 540 14.48 -17.60 18.28
CA PHE A 540 13.63 -17.46 17.09
C PHE A 540 13.19 -18.83 16.53
N ILE A 541 14.11 -19.80 16.42
CA ILE A 541 13.80 -21.16 15.95
C ILE A 541 12.83 -21.86 16.90
N LEU A 542 13.05 -21.79 18.22
CA LEU A 542 12.21 -22.45 19.22
C LEU A 542 10.81 -21.81 19.32
N PHE A 543 10.74 -20.47 19.30
CA PHE A 543 9.45 -19.76 19.40
C PHE A 543 8.65 -19.77 18.10
N SER A 544 9.26 -20.03 16.95
CA SER A 544 8.55 -20.22 15.69
C SER A 544 7.80 -21.57 15.61
N HIS A 545 8.06 -22.49 16.53
CA HIS A 545 7.41 -23.78 16.67
C HIS A 545 6.81 -23.91 18.09
N PRO A 546 5.68 -23.21 18.38
CA PRO A 546 5.01 -23.41 19.65
C PRO A 546 4.58 -24.88 19.76
N VAL A 547 4.97 -25.52 20.83
CA VAL A 547 4.53 -26.87 21.19
C VAL A 547 3.01 -26.78 21.42
N GLU A 548 2.23 -27.63 20.72
CA GLU A 548 0.83 -27.88 21.07
C GLU A 548 0.72 -28.48 22.49
#